data_a3ad6805f16ae3c958549beaec42dc24
#
_entry.id   a3ad6805f16ae3c958549beaec42dc24
#
_cell.length_a   1.000
_cell.length_b   1.000
_cell.length_c   1.000
_cell.angle_alpha   90.00
_cell.angle_beta   90.00
_cell.angle_gamma   90.00
#
_symmetry.space_group_name_H-M   'P 1'
#
loop_
_entity.id
_entity.type
_entity.pdbx_description
1 polymer ?
#
loop_
_entity_poly.entity_id
_entity_poly.type
_entity_poly.pdbx_seq_one_letter_code
_entity_poly.pdbx_strand_id
1 'polypeptide(L)'
;PRLGLDFAAQRRAVLDNHVRVTEQAAQDGARPDIVIWPENASDINPFTNKDARTLIAAASRDITAPILVGTLTTDEVGARNTMQVFNPDGSVGEHHHKKYLQPFGETMPMRDFFAKITDLVDLAGDMKPGDGPGVVTMAGTTVGIATCYEVSFDQAYRTAIDNGAQILTTPTNNATFSDSDMTYQQLAMSRLRAMETDRAVVVAATSGVSAMVHPDGSVSQASGIFEPAYLEEELPLREGRTFAVRYGSILQWLMTIIGTACALLAVYFTSFTTRSSTPRLKPQGAKN
;
A
#
# COMPACT_ATOMS: atom_id res chain seq x y z
N PRO A 1 3.94 -16.53 6.45
CA PRO A 1 4.85 -17.20 7.38
C PRO A 1 4.80 -16.50 8.74
N ARG A 2 4.76 -17.28 9.83
CA ARG A 2 4.87 -16.72 11.17
C ARG A 2 6.32 -16.33 11.41
N LEU A 3 6.58 -15.16 12.00
CA LEU A 3 7.93 -14.68 12.31
C LEU A 3 8.67 -15.70 13.19
N GLY A 4 9.79 -16.23 12.70
CA GLY A 4 10.66 -17.18 13.40
C GLY A 4 12.06 -16.61 13.62
N LEU A 5 12.87 -17.29 14.43
CA LEU A 5 14.22 -16.84 14.82
C LEU A 5 15.26 -16.91 13.67
N ASP A 6 14.99 -17.66 12.60
CA ASP A 6 15.87 -17.75 11.43
C ASP A 6 15.34 -16.91 10.26
N PHE A 7 15.67 -15.64 10.27
CA PHE A 7 15.25 -14.69 9.24
C PHE A 7 15.71 -15.05 7.83
N ALA A 8 16.89 -15.67 7.67
CA ALA A 8 17.43 -16.01 6.36
C ALA A 8 16.66 -17.17 5.73
N ALA A 9 16.40 -18.23 6.51
CA ALA A 9 15.60 -19.37 6.06
C ALA A 9 14.15 -18.94 5.79
N GLN A 10 13.58 -18.05 6.60
CA GLN A 10 12.22 -17.54 6.40
C GLN A 10 12.10 -16.74 5.09
N ARG A 11 13.03 -15.81 4.81
CA ARG A 11 13.05 -15.05 3.55
C ARG A 11 13.13 -15.95 2.34
N ARG A 12 13.97 -17.00 2.40
CA ARG A 12 14.06 -17.97 1.32
C ARG A 12 12.76 -18.75 1.15
N ALA A 13 12.15 -19.24 2.22
CA ALA A 13 10.91 -19.98 2.18
C ALA A 13 9.75 -19.14 1.60
N VAL A 14 9.70 -17.83 1.87
CA VAL A 14 8.71 -16.94 1.27
C VAL A 14 8.87 -16.89 -0.25
N LEU A 15 10.09 -16.65 -0.75
CA LEU A 15 10.36 -16.63 -2.18
C LEU A 15 10.02 -17.98 -2.84
N ASP A 16 10.49 -19.09 -2.27
CA ASP A 16 10.25 -20.44 -2.79
C ASP A 16 8.73 -20.77 -2.84
N ASN A 17 7.96 -20.30 -1.88
CA ASN A 17 6.50 -20.47 -1.87
C ASN A 17 5.82 -19.70 -3.03
N HIS A 18 6.23 -18.45 -3.31
CA HIS A 18 5.67 -17.70 -4.43
C HIS A 18 6.02 -18.32 -5.78
N VAL A 19 7.27 -18.79 -5.94
CA VAL A 19 7.71 -19.53 -7.12
C VAL A 19 6.86 -20.78 -7.31
N ARG A 20 6.72 -21.62 -6.27
CA ARG A 20 5.96 -22.87 -6.32
C ARG A 20 4.49 -22.65 -6.66
N VAL A 21 3.83 -21.62 -6.09
CA VAL A 21 2.43 -21.31 -6.41
C VAL A 21 2.28 -20.82 -7.85
N THR A 22 3.26 -20.07 -8.38
CA THR A 22 3.27 -19.65 -9.79
C THR A 22 3.49 -20.85 -10.74
N GLU A 23 4.41 -21.77 -10.40
CA GLU A 23 4.62 -23.01 -11.13
C GLU A 23 3.33 -23.88 -11.12
N GLN A 24 2.64 -23.96 -9.98
CA GLN A 24 1.36 -24.67 -9.87
C GLN A 24 0.32 -24.06 -10.79
N ALA A 25 0.17 -22.73 -10.80
CA ALA A 25 -0.77 -22.04 -11.70
C ALA A 25 -0.45 -22.35 -13.17
N ALA A 26 0.83 -22.35 -13.57
CA ALA A 26 1.25 -22.69 -14.92
C ALA A 26 0.91 -24.15 -15.28
N GLN A 27 1.11 -25.10 -14.34
CA GLN A 27 0.77 -26.53 -14.51
C GLN A 27 -0.74 -26.75 -14.61
N ASP A 28 -1.53 -25.98 -13.86
CA ASP A 28 -2.99 -26.01 -13.91
C ASP A 28 -3.55 -25.40 -15.20
N GLY A 29 -2.69 -24.79 -16.02
CA GLY A 29 -3.04 -24.25 -17.32
C GLY A 29 -3.36 -22.76 -17.32
N ALA A 30 -3.09 -22.04 -16.23
CA ALA A 30 -3.25 -20.57 -16.18
C ALA A 30 -2.42 -19.88 -17.28
N ARG A 31 -2.98 -18.84 -17.87
CA ARG A 31 -2.35 -18.06 -18.96
C ARG A 31 -2.62 -16.56 -18.77
N PRO A 32 -2.18 -15.99 -17.65
CA PRO A 32 -2.42 -14.59 -17.39
C PRO A 32 -1.59 -13.68 -18.32
N ASP A 33 -2.09 -12.49 -18.62
CA ASP A 33 -1.31 -11.44 -19.28
C ASP A 33 -0.25 -10.83 -18.35
N ILE A 34 -0.56 -10.73 -17.06
CA ILE A 34 0.31 -10.19 -16.01
C ILE A 34 0.14 -10.98 -14.71
N VAL A 35 1.19 -11.05 -13.91
CA VAL A 35 1.17 -11.67 -12.57
C VAL A 35 1.59 -10.65 -11.52
N ILE A 36 0.85 -10.59 -10.42
CA ILE A 36 1.14 -9.71 -9.29
C ILE A 36 1.54 -10.58 -8.09
N TRP A 37 2.76 -10.44 -7.63
CA TRP A 37 3.21 -10.99 -6.35
C TRP A 37 3.06 -9.95 -5.24
N PRO A 38 2.89 -10.37 -3.98
CA PRO A 38 2.74 -9.46 -2.85
C PRO A 38 3.99 -8.59 -2.57
N GLU A 39 3.79 -7.62 -1.66
CA GLU A 39 4.89 -6.94 -0.97
C GLU A 39 5.75 -7.97 -0.22
N ASN A 40 7.07 -7.79 -0.24
CA ASN A 40 8.03 -8.71 0.37
C ASN A 40 7.94 -10.18 -0.10
N ALA A 41 7.47 -10.41 -1.32
CA ALA A 41 7.52 -11.73 -1.94
C ALA A 41 8.95 -12.26 -2.07
N SER A 42 9.91 -11.36 -2.22
CA SER A 42 11.35 -11.64 -2.12
C SER A 42 12.05 -10.59 -1.26
N ASP A 43 12.25 -10.86 0.02
CA ASP A 43 13.11 -10.04 0.89
C ASP A 43 14.61 -10.24 0.58
N ILE A 44 14.93 -11.12 -0.36
CA ILE A 44 16.26 -11.33 -0.89
C ILE A 44 16.39 -10.48 -2.15
N ASN A 45 17.26 -9.47 -2.12
CA ASN A 45 17.47 -8.57 -3.24
C ASN A 45 17.94 -9.31 -4.50
N PRO A 46 17.12 -9.41 -5.58
CA PRO A 46 17.44 -10.17 -6.78
C PRO A 46 18.54 -9.52 -7.64
N PHE A 47 18.95 -8.29 -7.33
CA PHE A 47 20.03 -7.61 -8.03
C PHE A 47 21.41 -7.96 -7.45
N THR A 48 21.45 -8.38 -6.19
CA THR A 48 22.70 -8.81 -5.51
C THR A 48 22.75 -10.31 -5.27
N ASN A 49 21.63 -11.02 -5.34
CA ASN A 49 21.54 -12.46 -5.16
C ASN A 49 21.11 -13.15 -6.46
N LYS A 50 22.04 -13.88 -7.08
CA LYS A 50 21.83 -14.57 -8.36
C LYS A 50 20.77 -15.67 -8.27
N ASP A 51 20.70 -16.40 -7.15
CA ASP A 51 19.73 -17.48 -6.97
C ASP A 51 18.30 -16.95 -6.93
N ALA A 52 18.04 -15.88 -6.14
CA ALA A 52 16.73 -15.23 -6.11
C ALA A 52 16.33 -14.73 -7.50
N ARG A 53 17.24 -14.08 -8.23
CA ARG A 53 17.01 -13.65 -9.60
C ARG A 53 16.67 -14.79 -10.54
N THR A 54 17.41 -15.91 -10.45
CA THR A 54 17.18 -17.09 -11.29
C THR A 54 15.82 -17.72 -11.04
N LEU A 55 15.40 -17.83 -9.79
CA LEU A 55 14.07 -18.35 -9.41
C LEU A 55 12.93 -17.47 -9.93
N ILE A 56 13.02 -16.16 -9.75
CA ILE A 56 12.01 -15.21 -10.25
C ILE A 56 11.93 -15.28 -11.77
N ALA A 57 13.08 -15.28 -12.46
CA ALA A 57 13.11 -15.37 -13.92
C ALA A 57 12.58 -16.72 -14.44
N ALA A 58 12.80 -17.81 -13.70
CA ALA A 58 12.22 -19.12 -14.03
C ALA A 58 10.69 -19.08 -13.89
N ALA A 59 10.16 -18.58 -12.77
CA ALA A 59 8.73 -18.45 -12.56
C ALA A 59 8.05 -17.63 -13.66
N SER A 60 8.67 -16.50 -14.07
CA SER A 60 8.12 -15.65 -15.16
C SER A 60 8.12 -16.38 -16.51
N ARG A 61 9.15 -17.17 -16.82
CA ARG A 61 9.18 -17.99 -18.04
C ARG A 61 8.14 -19.10 -18.01
N ASP A 62 8.00 -19.78 -16.89
CA ASP A 62 7.11 -20.95 -16.76
C ASP A 62 5.64 -20.54 -16.90
N ILE A 63 5.25 -19.41 -16.30
CA ILE A 63 3.90 -18.83 -16.45
C ILE A 63 3.73 -18.06 -17.77
N THR A 64 4.84 -17.78 -18.50
CA THR A 64 4.87 -17.02 -19.77
C THR A 64 4.30 -15.59 -19.68
N ALA A 65 4.40 -14.96 -18.52
CA ALA A 65 3.89 -13.62 -18.26
C ALA A 65 4.88 -12.79 -17.42
N PRO A 66 4.92 -11.47 -17.56
CA PRO A 66 5.66 -10.62 -16.65
C PRO A 66 5.11 -10.71 -15.23
N ILE A 67 6.00 -10.74 -14.25
CA ILE A 67 5.66 -10.77 -12.82
C ILE A 67 6.07 -9.46 -12.17
N LEU A 68 5.14 -8.80 -11.47
CA LEU A 68 5.45 -7.71 -10.55
C LEU A 68 5.81 -8.29 -9.18
N VAL A 69 7.05 -8.12 -8.75
CA VAL A 69 7.61 -8.74 -7.55
C VAL A 69 7.88 -7.70 -6.47
N GLY A 70 7.29 -7.87 -5.28
CA GLY A 70 7.65 -7.09 -4.10
C GLY A 70 8.99 -7.54 -3.53
N THR A 71 9.96 -6.64 -3.48
CA THR A 71 11.33 -6.93 -3.03
C THR A 71 11.96 -5.75 -2.30
N LEU A 72 13.04 -6.01 -1.57
CA LEU A 72 13.89 -4.98 -1.01
C LEU A 72 15.06 -4.71 -1.97
N THR A 73 15.27 -3.45 -2.30
CA THR A 73 16.41 -3.00 -3.09
C THR A 73 17.23 -1.98 -2.29
N THR A 74 18.46 -1.72 -2.75
CA THR A 74 19.31 -0.70 -2.16
C THR A 74 19.96 0.08 -3.30
N ASP A 75 19.87 1.41 -3.22
CA ASP A 75 20.52 2.36 -4.12
C ASP A 75 21.48 3.28 -3.33
N GLU A 76 21.98 4.33 -3.97
CA GLU A 76 22.89 5.32 -3.36
C GLU A 76 22.22 6.09 -2.20
N VAL A 77 20.89 6.18 -2.18
CA VAL A 77 20.12 6.87 -1.15
C VAL A 77 19.86 5.98 0.06
N GLY A 78 19.73 4.66 -0.14
CA GLY A 78 19.50 3.68 0.92
C GLY A 78 18.60 2.52 0.53
N ALA A 79 18.05 1.84 1.52
CA ALA A 79 17.13 0.73 1.33
C ALA A 79 15.76 1.22 0.86
N ARG A 80 15.16 0.48 -0.08
CA ARG A 80 13.85 0.76 -0.69
C ARG A 80 12.93 -0.45 -0.63
N ASN A 81 11.68 -0.21 -0.34
CA ASN A 81 10.61 -1.18 -0.60
C ASN A 81 10.15 -1.00 -2.05
N THR A 82 10.34 -2.03 -2.87
CA THR A 82 10.27 -1.92 -4.33
C THR A 82 9.33 -2.97 -4.92
N MET A 83 8.47 -2.54 -5.81
CA MET A 83 7.73 -3.40 -6.73
C MET A 83 8.46 -3.39 -8.09
N GLN A 84 9.00 -4.54 -8.51
CA GLN A 84 9.86 -4.67 -9.69
C GLN A 84 9.26 -5.63 -10.71
N VAL A 85 9.19 -5.22 -11.97
CA VAL A 85 8.75 -6.09 -13.08
C VAL A 85 9.90 -6.99 -13.56
N PHE A 86 9.62 -8.29 -13.68
CA PHE A 86 10.48 -9.28 -14.31
C PHE A 86 9.75 -9.91 -15.50
N ASN A 87 10.35 -9.86 -16.68
CA ASN A 87 9.77 -10.36 -17.92
C ASN A 87 10.15 -11.80 -18.21
N PRO A 88 9.33 -12.56 -18.99
CA PRO A 88 9.59 -13.96 -19.37
C PRO A 88 10.90 -14.16 -20.15
N ASP A 89 11.38 -13.15 -20.87
CA ASP A 89 12.65 -13.16 -21.60
C ASP A 89 13.87 -12.98 -20.69
N GLY A 90 13.67 -12.83 -19.38
CA GLY A 90 14.70 -12.60 -18.38
C GLY A 90 15.13 -11.14 -18.22
N SER A 91 14.57 -10.22 -19.02
CA SER A 91 14.79 -8.79 -18.84
C SER A 91 14.10 -8.26 -17.59
N VAL A 92 14.60 -7.14 -17.09
CA VAL A 92 14.00 -6.40 -15.97
C VAL A 92 13.28 -5.20 -16.54
N GLY A 93 12.00 -5.07 -16.19
CA GLY A 93 11.15 -3.96 -16.60
C GLY A 93 11.20 -2.77 -15.64
N GLU A 94 10.14 -1.99 -15.66
CA GLU A 94 9.96 -0.82 -14.80
C GLU A 94 9.78 -1.23 -13.33
N HIS A 95 9.94 -0.26 -12.44
CA HIS A 95 9.75 -0.45 -11.00
C HIS A 95 9.03 0.73 -10.35
N HIS A 96 8.46 0.46 -9.18
CA HIS A 96 7.91 1.47 -8.28
C HIS A 96 8.54 1.32 -6.90
N HIS A 97 9.11 2.39 -6.37
CA HIS A 97 9.51 2.48 -4.97
C HIS A 97 8.37 3.03 -4.14
N LYS A 98 8.05 2.35 -3.03
CA LYS A 98 7.00 2.77 -2.10
C LYS A 98 7.23 4.21 -1.63
N LYS A 99 6.22 5.06 -1.77
CA LYS A 99 6.28 6.49 -1.42
C LYS A 99 5.87 6.76 0.03
N TYR A 100 4.76 6.17 0.44
CA TYR A 100 4.18 6.38 1.77
C TYR A 100 4.61 5.23 2.68
N LEU A 101 5.76 5.42 3.31
CA LEU A 101 6.34 4.42 4.22
C LEU A 101 5.52 4.34 5.50
N GLN A 102 5.40 3.12 6.05
CA GLN A 102 4.71 2.89 7.31
C GLN A 102 5.53 3.44 8.47
N PRO A 103 5.01 4.42 9.23
CA PRO A 103 5.68 4.92 10.44
C PRO A 103 5.90 3.80 11.45
N PHE A 104 7.03 3.83 12.15
CA PHE A 104 7.47 2.87 13.17
C PHE A 104 7.76 1.44 12.66
N GLY A 105 7.45 1.13 11.41
CA GLY A 105 7.81 -0.12 10.74
C GLY A 105 8.94 0.09 9.74
N GLU A 106 8.67 0.83 8.68
CA GLU A 106 9.62 1.08 7.58
C GLU A 106 10.48 2.33 7.80
N THR A 107 9.98 3.29 8.58
CA THR A 107 10.68 4.54 8.90
C THR A 107 10.33 5.01 10.31
N MET A 108 11.26 5.68 10.97
CA MET A 108 11.05 6.31 12.27
C MET A 108 10.88 7.83 12.09
N PRO A 109 9.67 8.38 12.27
CA PRO A 109 9.49 9.82 12.30
C PRO A 109 10.26 10.45 13.45
N MET A 110 10.93 11.60 13.23
CA MET A 110 11.73 12.31 14.23
C MET A 110 12.73 11.39 14.94
N ARG A 111 13.42 10.52 14.20
CA ARG A 111 14.36 9.51 14.74
C ARG A 111 15.31 10.09 15.78
N ASP A 112 15.95 11.23 15.53
CA ASP A 112 16.91 11.88 16.44
C ASP A 112 16.30 12.31 17.77
N PHE A 113 15.02 12.62 17.80
CA PHE A 113 14.30 12.94 19.04
C PHE A 113 13.99 11.68 19.83
N PHE A 114 13.41 10.66 19.20
CA PHE A 114 13.03 9.41 19.88
C PHE A 114 14.25 8.59 20.32
N ALA A 115 15.37 8.62 19.59
CA ALA A 115 16.62 7.96 19.98
C ALA A 115 17.19 8.45 21.32
N LYS A 116 16.79 9.65 21.77
CA LYS A 116 17.16 10.17 23.09
C LYS A 116 16.28 9.64 24.24
N ILE A 117 15.16 8.99 23.88
CA ILE A 117 14.13 8.57 24.84
C ILE A 117 14.10 7.04 24.97
N THR A 118 14.36 6.31 23.88
CA THR A 118 14.23 4.85 23.86
C THR A 118 15.09 4.20 22.77
N ASP A 119 15.67 3.04 23.09
CA ASP A 119 16.43 2.20 22.12
C ASP A 119 15.50 1.46 21.14
N LEU A 120 14.16 1.49 21.34
CA LEU A 120 13.20 0.88 20.43
C LEU A 120 13.21 1.51 19.03
N VAL A 121 13.81 2.68 18.90
CA VAL A 121 14.04 3.35 17.60
C VAL A 121 14.82 2.47 16.62
N ASP A 122 15.71 1.63 17.12
CA ASP A 122 16.55 0.75 16.31
C ASP A 122 15.77 -0.44 15.71
N LEU A 123 14.58 -0.71 16.23
CA LEU A 123 13.67 -1.71 15.66
C LEU A 123 12.91 -1.20 14.43
N ALA A 124 12.78 0.10 14.25
CA ALA A 124 12.17 0.69 13.08
C ALA A 124 13.15 0.73 11.91
N GLY A 125 12.66 0.37 10.71
CA GLY A 125 13.45 0.47 9.49
C GLY A 125 13.93 1.89 9.20
N ASP A 126 14.89 2.00 8.30
CA ASP A 126 15.38 3.26 7.73
C ASP A 126 15.24 3.25 6.21
N MET A 127 14.06 2.84 5.73
CA MET A 127 13.75 2.84 4.31
C MET A 127 13.59 4.26 3.80
N LYS A 128 13.93 4.45 2.53
CA LYS A 128 13.82 5.74 1.85
C LYS A 128 12.58 5.75 0.95
N PRO A 129 11.76 6.81 0.97
CA PRO A 129 10.58 6.90 0.13
C PRO A 129 10.92 7.06 -1.34
N GLY A 130 10.07 6.51 -2.20
CA GLY A 130 10.12 6.76 -3.65
C GLY A 130 9.49 8.09 -4.04
N ASP A 131 9.73 8.50 -5.28
CA ASP A 131 9.17 9.72 -5.90
C ASP A 131 8.56 9.46 -7.29
N GLY A 132 8.56 8.19 -7.74
CA GLY A 132 8.09 7.77 -9.05
C GLY A 132 6.59 8.02 -9.34
N PRO A 133 6.14 7.72 -10.54
CA PRO A 133 4.78 8.02 -11.01
C PRO A 133 3.68 7.13 -10.40
N GLY A 134 4.02 6.10 -9.63
CA GLY A 134 3.05 5.15 -9.06
C GLY A 134 2.51 4.14 -10.06
N VAL A 135 3.17 3.96 -11.20
CA VAL A 135 2.79 3.02 -12.26
C VAL A 135 3.98 2.26 -12.78
N VAL A 136 3.71 1.09 -13.35
CA VAL A 136 4.63 0.32 -14.20
C VAL A 136 3.89 -0.21 -15.41
N THR A 137 4.61 -0.47 -16.51
CA THR A 137 4.07 -1.10 -17.72
C THR A 137 4.35 -2.60 -17.70
N MET A 138 3.31 -3.41 -17.88
CA MET A 138 3.39 -4.88 -17.97
C MET A 138 2.54 -5.36 -19.15
N ALA A 139 3.13 -6.09 -20.09
CA ALA A 139 2.44 -6.60 -21.29
C ALA A 139 1.60 -5.54 -22.01
N GLY A 140 2.08 -4.30 -22.08
CA GLY A 140 1.37 -3.18 -22.72
C GLY A 140 0.28 -2.53 -21.86
N THR A 141 0.03 -3.02 -20.65
CA THR A 141 -0.93 -2.47 -19.69
C THR A 141 -0.22 -1.60 -18.65
N THR A 142 -0.76 -0.40 -18.39
CA THR A 142 -0.28 0.48 -17.31
C THR A 142 -0.95 0.08 -16.00
N VAL A 143 -0.15 -0.47 -15.08
CA VAL A 143 -0.57 -0.96 -13.77
C VAL A 143 -0.23 0.08 -12.70
N GLY A 144 -1.24 0.60 -12.00
CA GLY A 144 -1.08 1.51 -10.86
C GLY A 144 -0.82 0.74 -9.57
N ILE A 145 0.10 1.23 -8.76
CA ILE A 145 0.57 0.53 -7.56
C ILE A 145 0.36 1.40 -6.33
N ALA A 146 -0.27 0.81 -5.29
CA ALA A 146 -0.25 1.31 -3.93
C ALA A 146 0.11 0.17 -2.99
N THR A 147 1.35 0.14 -2.52
CA THR A 147 1.90 -0.95 -1.74
C THR A 147 1.44 -0.87 -0.28
N CYS A 148 0.67 -1.86 0.18
CA CYS A 148 0.28 -2.05 1.58
C CYS A 148 -0.36 -0.79 2.18
N TYR A 149 0.33 -0.10 3.09
CA TYR A 149 -0.10 1.13 3.77
C TYR A 149 -0.49 2.26 2.81
N GLU A 150 0.05 2.29 1.58
CA GLU A 150 -0.23 3.32 0.58
C GLU A 150 -1.70 3.36 0.16
N VAL A 151 -2.44 2.25 0.25
CA VAL A 151 -3.87 2.20 -0.09
C VAL A 151 -4.71 3.16 0.75
N SER A 152 -4.25 3.54 1.95
CA SER A 152 -4.91 4.49 2.83
C SER A 152 -4.81 5.95 2.35
N PHE A 153 -3.88 6.24 1.42
CA PHE A 153 -3.66 7.59 0.90
C PHE A 153 -4.35 7.79 -0.45
N ASP A 154 -5.28 8.73 -0.53
CA ASP A 154 -5.95 9.09 -1.79
C ASP A 154 -4.96 9.43 -2.90
N GLN A 155 -3.87 10.11 -2.54
CA GLN A 155 -2.88 10.60 -3.50
C GLN A 155 -2.12 9.45 -4.18
N ALA A 156 -1.98 8.27 -3.56
CA ALA A 156 -1.27 7.14 -4.15
C ALA A 156 -1.93 6.74 -5.49
N TYR A 157 -3.21 6.39 -5.45
CA TYR A 157 -3.92 5.99 -6.66
C TYR A 157 -4.29 7.16 -7.57
N ARG A 158 -4.54 8.38 -7.05
CA ARG A 158 -4.71 9.55 -7.92
C ARG A 158 -3.48 9.79 -8.78
N THR A 159 -2.28 9.72 -8.20
CA THR A 159 -1.03 9.83 -8.95
C THR A 159 -0.95 8.74 -10.02
N ALA A 160 -1.29 7.50 -9.71
CA ALA A 160 -1.27 6.41 -10.68
C ALA A 160 -2.27 6.64 -11.83
N ILE A 161 -3.50 7.08 -11.53
CA ILE A 161 -4.51 7.43 -12.56
C ILE A 161 -4.03 8.60 -13.42
N ASP A 162 -3.42 9.61 -12.82
CA ASP A 162 -2.86 10.76 -13.54
C ASP A 162 -1.73 10.37 -14.49
N ASN A 163 -1.04 9.27 -14.21
CA ASN A 163 -0.02 8.65 -15.05
C ASN A 163 -0.53 7.49 -15.92
N GLY A 164 -1.86 7.38 -16.09
CA GLY A 164 -2.47 6.50 -17.09
C GLY A 164 -2.76 5.08 -16.61
N ALA A 165 -2.80 4.81 -15.31
CA ALA A 165 -3.16 3.48 -14.80
C ALA A 165 -4.52 3.01 -15.34
N GLN A 166 -4.54 1.82 -15.94
CA GLN A 166 -5.72 1.17 -16.50
C GLN A 166 -6.31 0.12 -15.55
N ILE A 167 -5.47 -0.43 -14.68
CA ILE A 167 -5.78 -1.36 -13.59
C ILE A 167 -4.90 -0.99 -12.40
N LEU A 168 -5.35 -1.33 -11.20
CA LEU A 168 -4.64 -1.01 -9.96
C LEU A 168 -4.24 -2.28 -9.21
N THR A 169 -3.23 -2.21 -8.38
CA THR A 169 -2.84 -3.28 -7.48
C THR A 169 -2.46 -2.78 -6.09
N THR A 170 -2.84 -3.57 -5.07
CA THR A 170 -2.40 -3.39 -3.67
C THR A 170 -1.58 -4.62 -3.27
N PRO A 171 -0.28 -4.68 -3.63
CA PRO A 171 0.61 -5.70 -3.10
C PRO A 171 0.83 -5.44 -1.61
N THR A 172 0.65 -6.45 -0.75
CA THR A 172 0.69 -6.21 0.71
C THR A 172 1.33 -7.36 1.47
N ASN A 173 1.95 -7.02 2.60
CA ASN A 173 2.45 -8.00 3.57
C ASN A 173 1.77 -7.78 4.93
N ASN A 174 0.86 -8.68 5.26
CA ASN A 174 0.07 -8.62 6.50
C ASN A 174 0.62 -9.56 7.59
N ALA A 175 1.86 -10.08 7.45
CA ALA A 175 2.42 -11.07 8.37
C ALA A 175 2.52 -10.59 9.83
N THR A 176 2.79 -9.30 10.04
CA THR A 176 2.85 -8.69 11.38
C THR A 176 1.49 -8.51 12.03
N PHE A 177 0.42 -8.50 11.26
CA PHE A 177 -0.95 -8.32 11.77
C PHE A 177 -1.63 -9.62 12.15
N SER A 178 -1.01 -10.78 11.83
CA SER A 178 -1.50 -12.12 12.17
C SER A 178 -2.99 -12.30 11.86
N ASP A 179 -3.76 -12.83 12.81
CA ASP A 179 -5.20 -13.12 12.67
C ASP A 179 -6.10 -11.90 12.97
N SER A 180 -5.54 -10.67 12.91
CA SER A 180 -6.32 -9.45 13.15
C SER A 180 -7.18 -9.05 11.95
N ASP A 181 -8.18 -8.19 12.18
CA ASP A 181 -9.06 -7.66 11.14
C ASP A 181 -8.36 -6.71 10.15
N MET A 182 -7.07 -6.42 10.33
CA MET A 182 -6.33 -5.47 9.49
C MET A 182 -6.33 -5.85 8.01
N THR A 183 -6.24 -7.15 7.70
CA THR A 183 -6.28 -7.60 6.29
C THR A 183 -7.63 -7.30 5.64
N TYR A 184 -8.74 -7.46 6.38
CA TYR A 184 -10.08 -7.13 5.88
C TYR A 184 -10.32 -5.62 5.79
N GLN A 185 -9.78 -4.83 6.71
CA GLN A 185 -9.81 -3.36 6.62
C GLN A 185 -9.05 -2.86 5.39
N GLN A 186 -7.89 -3.45 5.10
CA GLN A 186 -7.12 -3.11 3.91
C GLN A 186 -7.84 -3.52 2.61
N LEU A 187 -8.48 -4.69 2.59
CA LEU A 187 -9.34 -5.09 1.48
C LEU A 187 -10.52 -4.11 1.31
N ALA A 188 -11.16 -3.67 2.40
CA ALA A 188 -12.23 -2.68 2.34
C ALA A 188 -11.75 -1.34 1.76
N MET A 189 -10.52 -0.88 2.12
CA MET A 189 -9.90 0.30 1.50
C MET A 189 -9.69 0.07 -0.01
N SER A 190 -9.17 -1.07 -0.43
CA SER A 190 -8.97 -1.40 -1.85
C SER A 190 -10.29 -1.39 -2.63
N ARG A 191 -11.40 -1.85 -2.03
CA ARG A 191 -12.75 -1.78 -2.61
C ARG A 191 -13.23 -0.33 -2.79
N LEU A 192 -12.99 0.53 -1.79
CA LEU A 192 -13.28 1.96 -1.91
C LEU A 192 -12.45 2.61 -3.02
N ARG A 193 -11.17 2.25 -3.14
CA ARG A 193 -10.31 2.76 -4.22
C ARG A 193 -10.77 2.31 -5.60
N ALA A 194 -11.24 1.07 -5.74
CA ALA A 194 -11.82 0.60 -6.99
C ALA A 194 -13.01 1.49 -7.42
N MET A 195 -13.95 1.76 -6.52
CA MET A 195 -15.10 2.63 -6.79
C MET A 195 -14.69 4.10 -7.03
N GLU A 196 -13.76 4.63 -6.22
CA GLU A 196 -13.27 6.00 -6.36
C GLU A 196 -12.65 6.26 -7.73
N THR A 197 -11.90 5.28 -8.23
CA THR A 197 -11.09 5.44 -9.44
C THR A 197 -11.74 4.86 -10.69
N ASP A 198 -12.83 4.10 -10.55
CA ASP A 198 -13.45 3.28 -11.61
C ASP A 198 -12.42 2.32 -12.25
N ARG A 199 -11.64 1.63 -11.40
CA ARG A 199 -10.63 0.66 -11.82
C ARG A 199 -10.79 -0.64 -11.05
N ALA A 200 -10.50 -1.76 -11.71
CA ALA A 200 -10.29 -3.01 -10.99
C ALA A 200 -9.03 -2.92 -10.14
N VAL A 201 -9.02 -3.57 -8.98
CA VAL A 201 -7.88 -3.63 -8.04
C VAL A 201 -7.53 -5.08 -7.76
N VAL A 202 -6.31 -5.47 -8.07
CA VAL A 202 -5.72 -6.75 -7.68
C VAL A 202 -5.06 -6.60 -6.32
N VAL A 203 -5.60 -7.25 -5.30
CA VAL A 203 -4.97 -7.33 -3.97
C VAL A 203 -4.17 -8.61 -3.90
N ALA A 204 -2.86 -8.50 -3.73
CA ALA A 204 -1.95 -9.64 -3.56
C ALA A 204 -1.31 -9.59 -2.18
N ALA A 205 -1.61 -10.57 -1.31
CA ALA A 205 -1.18 -10.58 0.08
C ALA A 205 -0.25 -11.77 0.38
N THR A 206 0.86 -11.53 1.08
CA THR A 206 1.81 -12.59 1.49
C THR A 206 1.18 -13.57 2.48
N SER A 207 0.37 -13.09 3.40
CA SER A 207 -0.27 -13.90 4.45
C SER A 207 -1.70 -13.48 4.76
N GLY A 208 -2.14 -12.36 4.21
CA GLY A 208 -3.51 -11.85 4.35
C GLY A 208 -4.44 -12.38 3.24
N VAL A 209 -5.55 -11.69 3.05
CA VAL A 209 -6.52 -11.99 2.00
C VAL A 209 -6.08 -11.37 0.69
N SER A 210 -5.79 -12.21 -0.32
CA SER A 210 -5.69 -11.79 -1.71
C SER A 210 -7.08 -11.72 -2.34
N ALA A 211 -7.33 -10.79 -3.26
CA ALA A 211 -8.66 -10.62 -3.84
C ALA A 211 -8.61 -9.97 -5.22
N MET A 212 -9.61 -10.32 -6.05
CA MET A 212 -9.94 -9.63 -7.29
C MET A 212 -11.12 -8.70 -7.01
N VAL A 213 -10.90 -7.39 -7.19
CA VAL A 213 -11.89 -6.35 -6.90
C VAL A 213 -12.29 -5.64 -8.18
N HIS A 214 -13.58 -5.63 -8.49
CA HIS A 214 -14.14 -4.95 -9.65
C HIS A 214 -14.28 -3.44 -9.44
N PRO A 215 -14.43 -2.64 -10.50
CA PRO A 215 -14.58 -1.19 -10.41
C PRO A 215 -15.77 -0.72 -9.55
N ASP A 216 -16.79 -1.54 -9.37
CA ASP A 216 -17.95 -1.27 -8.49
C ASP A 216 -17.69 -1.61 -7.02
N GLY A 217 -16.47 -2.09 -6.69
CA GLY A 217 -16.08 -2.51 -5.35
C GLY A 217 -16.54 -3.92 -4.97
N SER A 218 -17.16 -4.67 -5.87
CA SER A 218 -17.48 -6.09 -5.65
C SER A 218 -16.20 -6.93 -5.67
N VAL A 219 -16.19 -8.00 -4.87
CA VAL A 219 -15.11 -8.98 -4.81
C VAL A 219 -15.60 -10.26 -5.48
N SER A 220 -14.95 -10.66 -6.57
CA SER A 220 -15.30 -11.87 -7.33
C SER A 220 -14.57 -13.10 -6.80
N GLN A 221 -13.30 -12.94 -6.39
CA GLN A 221 -12.48 -14.00 -5.85
C GLN A 221 -11.72 -13.49 -4.63
N ALA A 222 -11.54 -14.34 -3.63
CA ALA A 222 -10.72 -14.06 -2.45
C ALA A 222 -10.05 -15.34 -1.93
N SER A 223 -8.81 -15.22 -1.42
CA SER A 223 -8.10 -16.32 -0.75
C SER A 223 -8.44 -16.37 0.74
N GLY A 224 -8.11 -17.50 1.38
CA GLY A 224 -8.01 -17.57 2.85
C GLY A 224 -6.78 -16.82 3.39
N ILE A 225 -6.73 -16.66 4.71
CA ILE A 225 -5.56 -16.11 5.43
C ILE A 225 -4.57 -17.26 5.67
N PHE A 226 -3.27 -17.03 5.45
CA PHE A 226 -2.18 -18.00 5.59
C PHE A 226 -2.32 -19.26 4.71
N GLU A 227 -3.13 -19.19 3.68
CA GLU A 227 -3.31 -20.28 2.70
C GLU A 227 -2.57 -19.96 1.40
N PRO A 228 -1.78 -20.91 0.83
CA PRO A 228 -1.21 -20.75 -0.49
C PRO A 228 -2.34 -20.77 -1.53
N ALA A 229 -2.43 -19.73 -2.35
CA ALA A 229 -3.43 -19.64 -3.40
C ALA A 229 -2.91 -18.81 -4.58
N TYR A 230 -3.43 -19.08 -5.78
CA TYR A 230 -3.43 -18.13 -6.88
C TYR A 230 -4.87 -17.83 -7.27
N LEU A 231 -5.10 -16.61 -7.73
CA LEU A 231 -6.38 -16.16 -8.26
C LEU A 231 -6.15 -15.74 -9.71
N GLU A 232 -7.05 -16.09 -10.60
CA GLU A 232 -6.98 -15.73 -12.02
C GLU A 232 -8.35 -15.24 -12.49
N GLU A 233 -8.36 -14.09 -13.14
CA GLU A 233 -9.60 -13.47 -13.62
C GLU A 233 -9.33 -12.48 -14.75
N GLU A 234 -10.26 -12.39 -15.71
CA GLU A 234 -10.29 -11.31 -16.69
C GLU A 234 -10.89 -10.06 -16.06
N LEU A 235 -10.06 -9.04 -15.87
CA LEU A 235 -10.47 -7.78 -15.26
C LEU A 235 -10.54 -6.66 -16.31
N PRO A 236 -11.55 -5.75 -16.21
CA PRO A 236 -11.69 -4.68 -17.17
C PRO A 236 -10.55 -3.65 -17.04
N LEU A 237 -9.91 -3.32 -18.15
CA LEU A 237 -9.02 -2.17 -18.25
C LEU A 237 -9.87 -0.92 -18.56
N ARG A 238 -9.68 0.13 -17.79
CA ARG A 238 -10.43 1.38 -17.95
C ARG A 238 -9.50 2.58 -18.00
N GLU A 239 -9.98 3.65 -18.63
CA GLU A 239 -9.27 4.91 -18.78
C GLU A 239 -10.13 6.09 -18.28
N GLY A 240 -9.54 7.28 -18.26
CA GLY A 240 -10.22 8.48 -17.81
C GLY A 240 -10.15 8.72 -16.30
N ARG A 241 -10.81 9.77 -15.85
CA ARG A 241 -10.82 10.21 -14.45
C ARG A 241 -12.25 10.35 -13.96
N THR A 242 -12.57 9.73 -12.83
CA THR A 242 -13.85 9.94 -12.16
C THR A 242 -13.96 11.36 -11.59
N PHE A 243 -15.17 11.73 -11.20
CA PHE A 243 -15.40 12.97 -10.46
C PHE A 243 -14.58 13.02 -9.15
N ALA A 244 -14.51 11.90 -8.43
CA ALA A 244 -13.77 11.76 -7.18
C ALA A 244 -12.26 11.99 -7.38
N VAL A 245 -11.67 11.37 -8.41
CA VAL A 245 -10.26 11.57 -8.75
C VAL A 245 -9.98 13.02 -9.14
N ARG A 246 -10.87 13.65 -9.92
CA ARG A 246 -10.68 15.01 -10.43
C ARG A 246 -10.85 16.09 -9.38
N TYR A 247 -11.87 15.99 -8.54
CA TYR A 247 -12.30 17.04 -7.64
C TYR A 247 -12.21 16.71 -6.16
N GLY A 248 -11.92 15.45 -5.80
CA GLY A 248 -11.92 14.98 -4.41
C GLY A 248 -11.03 15.80 -3.50
N SER A 249 -9.81 16.15 -3.93
CA SER A 249 -8.90 17.00 -3.13
C SER A 249 -9.47 18.39 -2.88
N ILE A 250 -10.10 19.00 -3.90
CA ILE A 250 -10.72 20.34 -3.77
C ILE A 250 -11.86 20.29 -2.76
N LEU A 251 -12.74 19.28 -2.87
CA LEU A 251 -13.87 19.10 -1.93
C LEU A 251 -13.37 18.86 -0.51
N GLN A 252 -12.34 18.05 -0.34
CA GLN A 252 -11.74 17.78 0.97
C GLN A 252 -11.20 19.05 1.62
N TRP A 253 -10.46 19.89 0.88
CA TRP A 253 -9.97 21.16 1.39
C TRP A 253 -11.08 22.15 1.70
N LEU A 254 -12.12 22.25 0.85
CA LEU A 254 -13.29 23.09 1.12
C LEU A 254 -14.00 22.67 2.41
N MET A 255 -14.25 21.37 2.60
CA MET A 255 -14.86 20.84 3.84
C MET A 255 -13.99 21.13 5.06
N THR A 256 -12.68 20.97 4.95
CA THR A 256 -11.73 21.24 6.04
C THR A 256 -11.75 22.73 6.41
N ILE A 257 -11.72 23.62 5.43
CA ILE A 257 -11.78 25.09 5.66
C ILE A 257 -13.10 25.48 6.32
N ILE A 258 -14.23 25.00 5.79
CA ILE A 258 -15.56 25.28 6.35
C ILE A 258 -15.66 24.76 7.79
N GLY A 259 -15.26 23.50 8.03
CA GLY A 259 -15.30 22.91 9.38
C GLY A 259 -14.43 23.66 10.37
N THR A 260 -13.22 24.06 9.95
CA THR A 260 -12.32 24.87 10.79
C THR A 260 -12.91 26.23 11.09
N ALA A 261 -13.49 26.91 10.09
CA ALA A 261 -14.14 28.21 10.28
C ALA A 261 -15.34 28.11 11.25
N CYS A 262 -16.19 27.09 11.11
CA CYS A 262 -17.28 26.82 12.03
C CYS A 262 -16.79 26.57 13.46
N ALA A 263 -15.73 25.79 13.64
CA ALA A 263 -15.15 25.52 14.96
C ALA A 263 -14.59 26.80 15.59
N LEU A 264 -13.88 27.64 14.85
CA LEU A 264 -13.35 28.92 15.32
C LEU A 264 -14.48 29.90 15.70
N LEU A 265 -15.55 29.98 14.90
CA LEU A 265 -16.73 30.79 15.21
C LEU A 265 -17.41 30.30 16.49
N ALA A 266 -17.59 28.99 16.67
CA ALA A 266 -18.15 28.41 17.88
C ALA A 266 -17.34 28.78 19.12
N VAL A 267 -16.01 28.67 19.07
CA VAL A 267 -15.10 29.07 20.17
C VAL A 267 -15.23 30.60 20.43
N TYR A 268 -15.28 31.42 19.38
CA TYR A 268 -15.42 32.85 19.52
C TYR A 268 -16.74 33.24 20.25
N PHE A 269 -17.87 32.70 19.81
CA PHE A 269 -19.15 32.99 20.42
C PHE A 269 -19.27 32.48 21.86
N THR A 270 -18.76 31.29 22.17
CA THR A 270 -18.76 30.78 23.55
C THR A 270 -17.87 31.60 24.47
N SER A 271 -16.71 32.09 23.99
CA SER A 271 -15.83 32.96 24.78
C SER A 271 -16.47 34.34 25.07
N PHE A 272 -17.33 34.83 24.15
CA PHE A 272 -18.02 36.09 24.31
C PHE A 272 -19.16 35.98 25.33
N THR A 273 -19.93 34.90 25.30
CA THR A 273 -21.06 34.66 26.22
C THR A 273 -20.58 34.42 27.67
N THR A 274 -19.47 33.77 27.87
CA THR A 274 -18.87 33.55 29.20
C THR A 274 -18.33 34.86 29.82
N ARG A 275 -17.83 35.80 29.03
CA ARG A 275 -17.38 37.12 29.51
C ARG A 275 -18.53 38.04 29.93
N SER A 276 -19.70 37.92 29.33
CA SER A 276 -20.87 38.78 29.65
C SER A 276 -21.63 38.31 30.90
N SER A 277 -21.39 37.11 31.41
CA SER A 277 -22.09 36.52 32.56
C SER A 277 -21.35 36.63 33.88
N THR A 278 -20.24 37.35 33.97
CA THR A 278 -19.54 37.60 35.26
C THR A 278 -20.37 38.65 36.06
N PRO A 279 -21.02 38.32 37.20
CA PRO A 279 -21.75 39.28 37.98
C PRO A 279 -20.80 40.33 38.56
N ARG A 280 -21.06 41.63 38.30
CA ARG A 280 -20.36 42.70 39.03
C ARG A 280 -20.73 42.56 40.51
N LEU A 281 -19.79 42.12 41.32
CA LEU A 281 -19.90 42.20 42.77
C LEU A 281 -20.11 43.67 43.15
N LYS A 282 -21.32 43.99 43.69
CA LYS A 282 -21.59 45.31 44.30
C LYS A 282 -20.68 45.48 45.53
N PRO A 283 -19.99 46.61 45.69
CA PRO A 283 -19.25 46.88 46.90
C PRO A 283 -20.23 46.93 48.10
N GLN A 284 -19.99 46.08 49.08
CA GLN A 284 -20.70 46.17 50.37
C GLN A 284 -20.31 47.49 51.02
N GLY A 285 -21.29 48.35 51.16
CA GLY A 285 -21.13 49.61 51.89
C GLY A 285 -20.76 49.38 53.33
N ALA A 286 -19.65 50.00 53.78
CA ALA A 286 -19.31 50.10 55.16
C ALA A 286 -20.47 50.82 55.90
N LYS A 287 -20.98 50.14 56.90
CA LYS A 287 -21.80 50.78 57.95
C LYS A 287 -20.90 51.10 59.16
N ASN A 288 -20.91 52.37 59.58
CA ASN A 288 -20.37 52.88 60.83
C ASN A 288 -20.93 52.17 62.05
#